data_121b1c3befe86e0ad0f70687a4d1eedc
#
_entry.id   121b1c3befe86e0ad0f70687a4d1eedc
#
_cell.length_a   1.000
_cell.length_b   1.000
_cell.length_c   1.000
_cell.angle_alpha   90.00
_cell.angle_beta   90.00
_cell.angle_gamma   90.00
#
_symmetry.space_group_name_H-M   'P 1'
#
loop_
_entity.id
_entity.type
_entity.pdbx_description
1 polymer ?
#
loop_
_entity_poly.entity_id
_entity_poly.type
_entity_poly.pdbx_seq_one_letter_code
_entity_poly.pdbx_strand_id
1 'polypeptide(L)'
;MDTTLFLPDSFDPKLVWGIFTRLLGLMFLVSFASLSTQVVPAAGREGVTPVAKWFPRMRSDFAAPQRYFYFPTLLWLSAKDAMLRGLCFAGMAAALGVIYGGPFSFACLLVCYLAYLSLDLPMGLIFPWDCVLFEASFFSLFLGPTLPLPSLE
;
A
#
# COMPACT_ATOMS: atom_id res chain seq x y z
N MET A 1 0.02 -42.63 -17.98
CA MET A 1 -0.74 -41.54 -18.61
C MET A 1 -0.14 -40.26 -18.04
N ASP A 2 0.93 -39.78 -18.73
CA ASP A 2 1.81 -38.72 -18.20
C ASP A 2 1.13 -37.38 -18.32
N THR A 3 0.80 -36.78 -17.18
CA THR A 3 0.21 -35.45 -17.02
C THR A 3 1.27 -34.33 -17.04
N THR A 4 2.39 -34.54 -17.73
CA THR A 4 3.45 -33.52 -17.93
C THR A 4 3.19 -32.63 -19.15
N LEU A 5 1.93 -32.51 -19.57
CA LEU A 5 1.56 -31.73 -20.73
C LEU A 5 1.16 -30.30 -20.25
N PHE A 6 1.93 -29.29 -20.67
CA PHE A 6 1.64 -27.85 -20.66
C PHE A 6 2.18 -26.96 -19.56
N LEU A 7 3.23 -27.31 -18.87
CA LEU A 7 4.05 -26.24 -18.29
C LEU A 7 5.42 -26.26 -18.98
N PRO A 8 5.83 -25.23 -19.70
CA PRO A 8 7.21 -25.17 -20.17
C PRO A 8 8.13 -25.16 -18.94
N ASP A 9 9.14 -26.03 -18.93
CA ASP A 9 10.15 -26.20 -17.87
C ASP A 9 10.99 -24.93 -17.56
N SER A 10 10.57 -23.79 -18.06
CA SER A 10 11.31 -22.53 -18.09
C SER A 10 10.78 -21.40 -17.20
N PHE A 11 9.70 -21.60 -16.44
CA PHE A 11 9.26 -20.57 -15.49
C PHE A 11 9.88 -20.80 -14.11
N ASP A 12 11.00 -20.14 -13.84
CA ASP A 12 11.55 -20.07 -12.49
C ASP A 12 10.55 -19.33 -11.57
N PRO A 13 9.99 -20.01 -10.52
CA PRO A 13 9.07 -19.35 -9.58
C PRO A 13 9.64 -18.09 -8.96
N LYS A 14 10.96 -18.00 -8.82
CA LYS A 14 11.67 -16.82 -8.29
C LYS A 14 11.56 -15.63 -9.24
N LEU A 15 11.65 -15.89 -10.56
CA LEU A 15 11.50 -14.84 -11.57
C LEU A 15 10.07 -14.28 -11.57
N VAL A 16 9.07 -15.19 -11.55
CA VAL A 16 7.65 -14.80 -11.49
C VAL A 16 7.38 -13.95 -10.25
N TRP A 17 7.84 -14.40 -9.10
CA TRP A 17 7.71 -13.66 -7.84
C TRP A 17 8.43 -12.30 -7.89
N GLY A 18 9.64 -12.26 -8.42
CA GLY A 18 10.41 -11.03 -8.57
C GLY A 18 9.75 -10.00 -9.49
N ILE A 19 9.14 -10.43 -10.58
CA ILE A 19 8.38 -9.55 -11.50
C ILE A 19 7.09 -9.08 -10.82
N PHE A 20 6.33 -9.98 -10.22
CA PHE A 20 5.06 -9.67 -9.56
C PHE A 20 5.23 -8.58 -8.48
N THR A 21 6.20 -8.73 -7.60
CA THR A 21 6.43 -7.75 -6.53
C THR A 21 6.87 -6.39 -7.06
N ARG A 22 7.63 -6.34 -8.17
CA ARG A 22 8.00 -5.07 -8.82
C ARG A 22 6.82 -4.39 -9.48
N LEU A 23 5.95 -5.16 -10.13
CA LEU A 23 4.69 -4.63 -10.69
C LEU A 23 3.78 -4.10 -9.57
N LEU A 24 3.71 -4.80 -8.44
CA LEU A 24 2.97 -4.34 -7.26
C LEU A 24 3.54 -3.01 -6.74
N GLY A 25 4.87 -2.90 -6.64
CA GLY A 25 5.55 -1.64 -6.29
C GLY A 25 5.25 -0.52 -7.28
N LEU A 26 5.21 -0.81 -8.59
CA LEU A 26 4.84 0.15 -9.62
C LEU A 26 3.40 0.63 -9.44
N MET A 27 2.47 -0.26 -9.15
CA MET A 27 1.07 0.10 -8.89
C MET A 27 0.96 1.02 -7.67
N PHE A 28 1.65 0.74 -6.57
CA PHE A 28 1.71 1.65 -5.43
C PHE A 28 2.32 3.02 -5.79
N LEU A 29 3.39 3.05 -6.58
CA LEU A 29 4.04 4.29 -7.00
C LEU A 29 3.06 5.18 -7.78
N VAL A 30 2.34 4.60 -8.75
CA VAL A 30 1.33 5.32 -9.55
C VAL A 30 0.18 5.79 -8.65
N SER A 31 -0.31 4.95 -7.75
CA SER A 31 -1.40 5.28 -6.83
C SER A 31 -1.02 6.43 -5.90
N PHE A 32 0.16 6.39 -5.27
CA PHE A 32 0.64 7.48 -4.41
C PHE A 32 0.94 8.76 -5.19
N ALA A 33 1.50 8.66 -6.39
CA ALA A 33 1.74 9.83 -7.25
C ALA A 33 0.43 10.54 -7.61
N SER A 34 -0.58 9.78 -8.02
CA SER A 34 -1.92 10.30 -8.28
C SER A 34 -2.53 10.91 -7.03
N LEU A 35 -2.49 10.19 -5.90
CA LEU A 35 -3.07 10.64 -4.65
C LEU A 35 -2.36 11.88 -4.09
N SER A 36 -1.05 12.04 -4.29
CA SER A 36 -0.27 13.17 -3.79
C SER A 36 -0.78 14.53 -4.28
N THR A 37 -1.36 14.57 -5.47
CA THR A 37 -1.95 15.79 -6.06
C THR A 37 -3.37 16.04 -5.56
N GLN A 38 -4.09 14.99 -5.18
CA GLN A 38 -5.52 15.03 -4.87
C GLN A 38 -5.82 15.00 -3.38
N VAL A 39 -4.92 14.47 -2.56
CA VAL A 39 -5.17 14.19 -1.14
C VAL A 39 -5.55 15.44 -0.34
N VAL A 40 -4.90 16.57 -0.58
CA VAL A 40 -5.19 17.81 0.15
C VAL A 40 -6.49 18.48 -0.32
N PRO A 41 -6.76 18.64 -1.62
CA PRO A 41 -8.08 19.08 -2.09
C PRO A 41 -9.24 18.19 -1.65
N ALA A 42 -9.02 16.87 -1.54
CA ALA A 42 -10.06 15.92 -1.15
C ALA A 42 -10.26 15.88 0.38
N ALA A 43 -9.19 15.67 1.13
CA ALA A 43 -9.23 15.27 2.54
C ALA A 43 -8.52 16.24 3.51
N GLY A 44 -7.86 17.25 2.97
CA GLY A 44 -7.19 18.30 3.76
C GLY A 44 -8.15 19.13 4.58
N ARG A 45 -7.60 20.07 5.36
CA ARG A 45 -8.38 20.91 6.28
C ARG A 45 -9.52 21.67 5.59
N GLU A 46 -9.30 22.17 4.38
CA GLU A 46 -10.26 22.89 3.53
C GLU A 46 -10.78 22.02 2.37
N GLY A 47 -10.51 20.72 2.41
CA GLY A 47 -10.93 19.78 1.39
C GLY A 47 -12.43 19.46 1.42
N VAL A 48 -12.89 18.73 0.41
CA VAL A 48 -14.31 18.35 0.27
C VAL A 48 -14.80 17.51 1.46
N THR A 49 -13.98 16.57 1.91
CA THR A 49 -14.23 15.68 3.05
C THR A 49 -13.07 15.73 4.05
N PRO A 50 -12.99 16.77 4.90
CA PRO A 50 -11.84 16.92 5.80
C PRO A 50 -11.71 15.74 6.77
N VAL A 51 -10.57 15.04 6.71
CA VAL A 51 -10.26 13.90 7.59
C VAL A 51 -10.32 14.30 9.06
N ALA A 52 -9.98 15.53 9.39
CA ALA A 52 -10.06 16.05 10.76
C ALA A 52 -11.46 15.93 11.37
N LYS A 53 -12.52 15.96 10.56
CA LYS A 53 -13.92 15.80 11.01
C LYS A 53 -14.33 14.35 11.23
N TRP A 54 -13.59 13.41 10.65
CA TRP A 54 -13.85 11.98 10.81
C TRP A 54 -13.47 11.46 12.21
N PHE A 55 -12.35 11.92 12.77
CA PHE A 55 -11.83 11.44 14.04
C PHE A 55 -12.74 11.71 15.26
N PRO A 56 -13.37 12.90 15.44
CA PRO A 56 -14.31 13.11 16.54
C PRO A 56 -15.47 12.12 16.52
N ARG A 57 -16.03 11.83 15.34
CA ARG A 57 -17.12 10.86 15.18
C ARG A 57 -16.67 9.46 15.60
N MET A 58 -15.50 9.00 15.15
CA MET A 58 -14.97 7.69 15.54
C MET A 58 -14.65 7.61 17.05
N ARG A 59 -14.32 8.73 17.67
CA ARG A 59 -14.11 8.80 19.14
C ARG A 59 -15.41 8.72 19.92
N SER A 60 -16.52 9.22 19.39
CA SER A 60 -17.83 9.12 20.03
C SER A 60 -18.43 7.71 19.90
N ASP A 61 -18.22 7.06 18.74
CA ASP A 61 -18.92 5.83 18.39
C ASP A 61 -18.16 4.57 18.89
N PHE A 62 -16.86 4.66 19.11
CA PHE A 62 -16.02 3.52 19.51
C PHE A 62 -15.13 3.82 20.72
N ALA A 63 -15.06 2.86 21.66
CA ALA A 63 -14.13 2.92 22.79
C ALA A 63 -12.66 2.93 22.35
N ALA A 64 -11.76 3.47 23.19
CA ALA A 64 -10.37 3.71 22.83
C ALA A 64 -9.63 2.49 22.23
N PRO A 65 -9.70 1.24 22.80
CA PRO A 65 -9.02 0.10 22.18
C PRO A 65 -9.64 -0.31 20.85
N GLN A 66 -10.97 -0.29 20.75
CA GLN A 66 -11.72 -0.77 19.58
C GLN A 66 -11.48 0.10 18.35
N ARG A 67 -11.45 1.43 18.50
CA ARG A 67 -11.25 2.34 17.36
C ARG A 67 -9.88 2.19 16.69
N TYR A 68 -8.83 1.86 17.44
CA TYR A 68 -7.49 1.64 16.86
C TYR A 68 -7.40 0.28 16.16
N PHE A 69 -8.17 -0.70 16.61
CA PHE A 69 -8.23 -2.02 16.00
C PHE A 69 -9.07 -2.01 14.71
N TYR A 70 -10.24 -1.38 14.73
CA TYR A 70 -11.11 -1.30 13.55
C TYR A 70 -10.62 -0.32 12.50
N PHE A 71 -9.91 0.73 12.94
CA PHE A 71 -9.40 1.78 12.05
C PHE A 71 -7.90 2.00 12.27
N PRO A 72 -7.06 1.06 11.80
CA PRO A 72 -5.59 1.13 11.94
C PRO A 72 -5.00 2.15 10.96
N THR A 73 -5.09 3.42 11.29
CA THR A 73 -4.56 4.52 10.47
C THR A 73 -3.50 5.31 11.23
N LEU A 74 -2.41 5.69 10.54
CA LEU A 74 -1.37 6.57 11.08
C LEU A 74 -1.87 8.02 11.28
N LEU A 75 -3.00 8.37 10.68
CA LEU A 75 -3.59 9.71 10.82
C LEU A 75 -4.17 9.99 12.21
N TRP A 76 -4.25 8.98 13.09
CA TRP A 76 -4.51 9.23 14.52
C TRP A 76 -3.44 10.10 15.18
N LEU A 77 -2.21 10.09 14.66
CA LEU A 77 -1.09 10.91 15.16
C LEU A 77 -1.28 12.37 14.74
N SER A 78 -1.72 12.61 13.52
CA SER A 78 -1.96 13.96 13.00
C SER A 78 -2.82 13.91 11.74
N ALA A 79 -3.89 14.72 11.70
CA ALA A 79 -4.75 14.90 10.52
C ALA A 79 -4.42 16.20 9.75
N LYS A 80 -3.18 16.70 9.85
CA LYS A 80 -2.74 17.90 9.13
C LYS A 80 -2.40 17.59 7.67
N ASP A 81 -2.56 18.57 6.79
CA ASP A 81 -2.24 18.47 5.37
C ASP A 81 -0.79 18.01 5.12
N ALA A 82 0.14 18.43 5.98
CA ALA A 82 1.53 17.98 5.90
C ALA A 82 1.68 16.46 6.15
N MET A 83 0.86 15.87 7.03
CA MET A 83 0.87 14.42 7.28
C MET A 83 0.28 13.65 6.09
N LEU A 84 -0.81 14.15 5.49
CA LEU A 84 -1.41 13.57 4.30
C LEU A 84 -0.41 13.51 3.15
N ARG A 85 0.26 14.63 2.85
CA ARG A 85 1.33 14.69 1.84
C ARG A 85 2.52 13.82 2.22
N GLY A 86 2.92 13.85 3.48
CA GLY A 86 4.04 13.05 3.99
C GLY A 86 3.84 11.56 3.80
N LEU A 87 2.64 11.04 4.03
CA LEU A 87 2.30 9.64 3.76
C LEU A 87 2.37 9.29 2.27
N CYS A 88 1.91 10.19 1.38
CA CYS A 88 2.04 9.98 -0.06
C CYS A 88 3.51 9.91 -0.48
N PHE A 89 4.36 10.84 -0.02
CA PHE A 89 5.78 10.84 -0.36
C PHE A 89 6.54 9.65 0.24
N ALA A 90 6.24 9.29 1.50
CA ALA A 90 6.81 8.11 2.14
C ALA A 90 6.40 6.83 1.39
N GLY A 91 5.13 6.74 0.96
CA GLY A 91 4.64 5.64 0.13
C GLY A 91 5.34 5.56 -1.22
N MET A 92 5.54 6.68 -1.92
CA MET A 92 6.30 6.71 -3.18
C MET A 92 7.75 6.26 -2.99
N ALA A 93 8.43 6.75 -1.96
CA ALA A 93 9.81 6.34 -1.66
C ALA A 93 9.89 4.85 -1.33
N ALA A 94 8.94 4.33 -0.55
CA ALA A 94 8.87 2.90 -0.24
C ALA A 94 8.55 2.07 -1.49
N ALA A 95 7.65 2.53 -2.36
CA ALA A 95 7.32 1.85 -3.62
C ALA A 95 8.55 1.72 -4.53
N LEU A 96 9.40 2.74 -4.62
CA LEU A 96 10.69 2.65 -5.31
C LEU A 96 11.59 1.59 -4.67
N GLY A 97 11.60 1.46 -3.34
CA GLY A 97 12.32 0.40 -2.63
C GLY A 97 11.80 -1.00 -2.96
N VAL A 98 10.49 -1.18 -3.14
CA VAL A 98 9.89 -2.45 -3.60
C VAL A 98 10.32 -2.76 -5.04
N ILE A 99 10.30 -1.77 -5.93
CA ILE A 99 10.72 -1.93 -7.34
C ILE A 99 12.20 -2.29 -7.43
N TYR A 100 13.04 -1.64 -6.64
CA TYR A 100 14.47 -1.97 -6.58
C TYR A 100 14.69 -3.41 -6.11
N GLY A 101 13.89 -3.90 -5.14
CA GLY A 101 14.00 -5.25 -4.59
C GLY A 101 15.07 -5.36 -3.51
N GLY A 102 15.47 -6.59 -3.21
CA GLY A 102 16.48 -6.88 -2.19
C GLY A 102 15.91 -7.07 -0.78
N PRO A 103 16.76 -7.12 0.26
CA PRO A 103 16.37 -7.55 1.60
C PRO A 103 15.34 -6.61 2.29
N PHE A 104 15.33 -5.34 1.90
CA PHE A 104 14.41 -4.35 2.47
C PHE A 104 13.07 -4.24 1.73
N SER A 105 12.87 -4.98 0.64
CA SER A 105 11.63 -4.92 -0.17
C SER A 105 10.38 -5.25 0.65
N PHE A 106 10.47 -6.19 1.59
CA PHE A 106 9.40 -6.53 2.51
C PHE A 106 9.00 -5.35 3.41
N ALA A 107 9.98 -4.69 4.04
CA ALA A 107 9.74 -3.52 4.88
C ALA A 107 9.16 -2.36 4.06
N CYS A 108 9.66 -2.15 2.85
CA CYS A 108 9.12 -1.15 1.92
C CYS A 108 7.68 -1.46 1.54
N LEU A 109 7.35 -2.72 1.24
CA LEU A 109 5.99 -3.13 0.92
C LEU A 109 5.04 -2.92 2.11
N LEU A 110 5.48 -3.24 3.32
CA LEU A 110 4.73 -2.98 4.55
C LEU A 110 4.45 -1.48 4.74
N VAL A 111 5.45 -0.63 4.48
CA VAL A 111 5.28 0.84 4.52
C VAL A 111 4.27 1.30 3.48
N CYS A 112 4.34 0.80 2.23
CA CYS A 112 3.35 1.09 1.19
C CYS A 112 1.95 0.72 1.65
N TYR A 113 1.78 -0.50 2.16
CA TYR A 113 0.49 -1.02 2.63
C TYR A 113 -0.09 -0.14 3.76
N LEU A 114 0.70 0.13 4.82
CA LEU A 114 0.24 0.91 5.96
C LEU A 114 -0.02 2.38 5.61
N ALA A 115 0.79 2.98 4.75
CA ALA A 115 0.60 4.36 4.30
C ALA A 115 -0.68 4.49 3.46
N TYR A 116 -0.91 3.55 2.53
CA TYR A 116 -2.09 3.55 1.67
C TYR A 116 -3.37 3.30 2.47
N LEU A 117 -3.36 2.28 3.34
CA LEU A 117 -4.45 1.98 4.26
C LEU A 117 -4.79 3.19 5.16
N SER A 118 -3.76 3.91 5.62
CA SER A 118 -3.94 5.08 6.47
C SER A 118 -4.64 6.23 5.76
N LEU A 119 -4.44 6.37 4.46
CA LEU A 119 -5.09 7.41 3.65
C LEU A 119 -6.50 6.99 3.23
N ASP A 120 -6.67 5.72 2.84
CA ASP A 120 -7.92 5.21 2.31
C ASP A 120 -9.04 5.14 3.36
N LEU A 121 -8.77 4.60 4.55
CA LEU A 121 -9.74 4.39 5.61
C LEU A 121 -10.58 5.62 5.97
N PRO A 122 -9.99 6.81 6.26
CA PRO A 122 -10.77 7.99 6.62
C PRO A 122 -11.34 8.74 5.41
N MET A 123 -10.83 8.50 4.20
CA MET A 123 -11.32 9.14 2.98
C MET A 123 -12.48 8.39 2.36
N GLY A 124 -12.62 7.09 2.66
CA GLY A 124 -13.66 6.24 2.09
C GLY A 124 -13.55 6.08 0.57
N LEU A 125 -12.35 6.17 0.02
CA LEU A 125 -12.07 6.08 -1.41
C LEU A 125 -11.88 4.62 -1.85
N ILE A 126 -12.65 3.69 -1.30
CA ILE A 126 -12.54 2.27 -1.64
C ILE A 126 -13.08 2.05 -3.05
N PHE A 127 -12.20 2.16 -4.03
CA PHE A 127 -12.49 1.70 -5.38
C PHE A 127 -12.19 0.19 -5.49
N PRO A 128 -12.85 -0.54 -6.40
CA PRO A 128 -12.63 -1.98 -6.56
C PRO A 128 -11.15 -2.35 -6.81
N TRP A 129 -10.40 -1.52 -7.52
CA TRP A 129 -8.97 -1.73 -7.75
C TRP A 129 -8.10 -1.53 -6.51
N ASP A 130 -8.52 -0.68 -5.57
CA ASP A 130 -7.83 -0.50 -4.29
C ASP A 130 -7.97 -1.75 -3.42
N CYS A 131 -9.16 -2.40 -3.42
CA CYS A 131 -9.36 -3.68 -2.74
C CYS A 131 -8.39 -4.75 -3.28
N VAL A 132 -8.26 -4.87 -4.60
CA VAL A 132 -7.32 -5.82 -5.22
C VAL A 132 -5.88 -5.49 -4.86
N LEU A 133 -5.50 -4.21 -4.82
CA LEU A 133 -4.17 -3.77 -4.43
C LEU A 133 -3.89 -4.13 -2.95
N PHE A 134 -4.85 -3.92 -2.06
CA PHE A 134 -4.74 -4.30 -0.66
C PHE A 134 -4.60 -5.80 -0.47
N GLU A 135 -5.45 -6.59 -1.11
CA GLU A 135 -5.41 -8.05 -1.02
C GLU A 135 -4.08 -8.60 -1.56
N ALA A 136 -3.69 -8.18 -2.76
CA ALA A 136 -2.44 -8.61 -3.38
C ALA A 136 -1.22 -8.24 -2.52
N SER A 137 -1.17 -7.03 -1.98
CA SER A 137 -0.07 -6.60 -1.13
C SER A 137 -0.06 -7.31 0.22
N PHE A 138 -1.23 -7.51 0.84
CA PHE A 138 -1.35 -8.24 2.10
C PHE A 138 -0.82 -9.66 1.97
N PHE A 139 -1.29 -10.42 0.97
CA PHE A 139 -0.80 -11.78 0.76
C PHE A 139 0.69 -11.82 0.39
N SER A 140 1.18 -10.82 -0.32
CA SER A 140 2.61 -10.70 -0.67
C SER A 140 3.51 -10.56 0.55
N LEU A 141 3.03 -9.97 1.64
CA LEU A 141 3.78 -9.87 2.90
C LEU A 141 4.09 -11.23 3.53
N PHE A 142 3.29 -12.27 3.22
CA PHE A 142 3.52 -13.63 3.74
C PHE A 142 4.41 -14.49 2.83
N LEU A 143 4.68 -14.07 1.62
CA LEU A 143 5.48 -14.82 0.64
C LEU A 143 6.99 -14.57 0.75
N GLY A 144 7.40 -13.67 1.65
CA GLY A 144 8.80 -13.38 1.94
C GLY A 144 9.41 -12.28 1.08
N PRO A 145 10.67 -11.92 1.32
CA PRO A 145 11.33 -10.82 0.64
C PRO A 145 11.54 -11.13 -0.84
N THR A 146 11.45 -10.06 -1.65
CA THR A 146 11.74 -10.13 -3.08
C THR A 146 13.20 -10.49 -3.28
N LEU A 147 13.46 -11.64 -3.88
CA LEU A 147 14.82 -12.00 -4.27
C LEU A 147 15.31 -11.01 -5.34
N PRO A 148 16.62 -10.64 -5.32
CA PRO A 148 17.19 -9.88 -6.41
C PRO A 148 16.94 -10.64 -7.72
N LEU A 149 16.63 -9.92 -8.81
CA LEU A 149 16.56 -10.55 -10.13
C LEU A 149 17.91 -11.19 -10.40
N PRO A 150 17.95 -12.44 -10.92
CA PRO A 150 19.20 -12.97 -11.43
C PRO A 150 19.75 -11.96 -12.44
N SER A 151 21.04 -11.61 -12.30
CA SER A 151 21.75 -10.83 -13.30
C SER A 151 21.55 -11.52 -14.64
N LEU A 152 21.07 -10.79 -15.62
CA LEU A 152 21.05 -11.25 -17.01
C LEU A 152 22.50 -11.27 -17.49
N GLU A 153 23.29 -12.31 -17.10
CA GLU A 153 24.57 -12.64 -17.69
C GLU A 153 24.37 -13.62 -18.82
#